data_0d084724af97177f170a27232e912d30
#
_entry.id   0d084724af97177f170a27232e912d30
#
_cell.length_a   1.000
_cell.length_b   1.000
_cell.length_c   1.000
_cell.angle_alpha   90.00
_cell.angle_beta   90.00
_cell.angle_gamma   90.00
#
_symmetry.space_group_name_H-M   'P 1'
#
loop_
_entity.id
_entity.type
_entity.pdbx_description
1 polymer ?
#
loop_
_entity_poly.entity_id
_entity_poly.type
_entity_poly.pdbx_seq_one_letter_code
_entity_poly.pdbx_strand_id
1 'polypeptide(L)'
;GKVAARTSRLEALGIGPRDRVLICHGGTDQFFADLLAIWSVGACAVCVNPKSSTHELINIANFISPSLVLVDERSAPIEISDSWLVDSFVRVDRVPQTGDFEFRHPISSELEALILFTSGTTGDPKGVVHTYRSVVSRISTNRAYIGDQILKKSLCLLPTHFGHGLLGSCLTPLYAGGDLFLNPLTSIGEFANVGRKIDSDQITFFSSVPSMWRVMLKVSKPPSEKTLRQVNIGSEQVSARLWNEAIKWTGIKNVVSVYGITETANWIGGVSAQERSPQ
;
A
#
# COMPACT_ATOMS: atom_id res chain seq x y z
N GLY A 1 -17.79 -12.99 -2.18
CA GLY A 1 -16.91 -12.28 -3.10
C GLY A 1 -15.45 -12.75 -2.99
N LYS A 2 -14.50 -12.06 -3.64
CA LYS A 2 -13.08 -12.47 -3.72
C LYS A 2 -12.44 -12.75 -2.35
N VAL A 3 -12.64 -11.89 -1.36
CA VAL A 3 -12.10 -12.05 0.00
C VAL A 3 -12.59 -13.38 0.59
N ALA A 4 -13.87 -13.66 0.52
CA ALA A 4 -14.46 -14.90 1.06
C ALA A 4 -13.83 -16.16 0.46
N ALA A 5 -13.72 -16.21 -0.87
CA ALA A 5 -13.13 -17.37 -1.55
C ALA A 5 -11.66 -17.59 -1.13
N ARG A 6 -10.91 -16.51 -0.94
CA ARG A 6 -9.53 -16.58 -0.48
C ARG A 6 -9.42 -16.99 0.99
N THR A 7 -10.30 -16.45 1.85
CA THR A 7 -10.40 -16.87 3.26
C THR A 7 -10.61 -18.38 3.37
N SER A 8 -11.62 -18.90 2.66
CA SER A 8 -11.88 -20.36 2.66
C SER A 8 -10.69 -21.17 2.14
N ARG A 9 -9.94 -20.65 1.17
CA ARG A 9 -8.72 -21.32 0.68
C ARG A 9 -7.61 -21.31 1.72
N LEU A 10 -7.39 -20.19 2.42
CA LEU A 10 -6.40 -20.11 3.49
C LEU A 10 -6.74 -21.05 4.65
N GLU A 11 -8.01 -21.11 5.06
CA GLU A 11 -8.48 -22.04 6.09
C GLU A 11 -8.27 -23.51 5.67
N ALA A 12 -8.56 -23.85 4.40
CA ALA A 12 -8.34 -25.19 3.87
C ALA A 12 -6.85 -25.59 3.82
N LEU A 13 -5.94 -24.62 3.78
CA LEU A 13 -4.49 -24.80 3.87
C LEU A 13 -3.98 -24.80 5.31
N GLY A 14 -4.86 -24.66 6.30
CA GLY A 14 -4.49 -24.62 7.72
C GLY A 14 -3.91 -23.28 8.18
N ILE A 15 -4.01 -22.22 7.37
CA ILE A 15 -3.50 -20.88 7.72
C ILE A 15 -4.43 -20.23 8.75
N GLY A 16 -3.86 -19.73 9.83
CA GLY A 16 -4.59 -19.11 10.94
C GLY A 16 -3.76 -18.13 11.75
N PRO A 17 -4.18 -17.82 13.00
CA PRO A 17 -3.49 -16.87 13.86
C PRO A 17 -2.02 -17.24 14.07
N ARG A 18 -1.14 -16.23 14.00
CA ARG A 18 0.33 -16.31 14.09
C ARG A 18 1.06 -16.85 12.86
N ASP A 19 0.35 -17.35 11.84
CA ASP A 19 0.98 -17.67 10.58
C ASP A 19 1.39 -16.37 9.86
N ARG A 20 2.48 -16.44 9.09
CA ARG A 20 2.98 -15.37 8.25
C ARG A 20 2.80 -15.75 6.79
N VAL A 21 2.09 -14.93 6.03
CA VAL A 21 1.83 -15.15 4.61
C VAL A 21 2.55 -14.09 3.79
N LEU A 22 3.50 -14.53 2.95
CA LEU A 22 4.27 -13.67 2.07
C LEU A 22 3.47 -13.33 0.81
N ILE A 23 3.28 -12.05 0.51
CA ILE A 23 2.58 -11.56 -0.69
C ILE A 23 3.61 -10.98 -1.65
N CYS A 24 3.87 -11.68 -2.77
CA CYS A 24 4.83 -11.31 -3.82
C CYS A 24 4.19 -10.63 -5.03
N HIS A 25 3.07 -9.96 -4.85
CA HIS A 25 2.40 -9.16 -5.88
C HIS A 25 1.80 -7.89 -5.26
N GLY A 26 1.29 -6.97 -6.09
CA GLY A 26 0.74 -5.73 -5.54
C GLY A 26 0.11 -4.82 -6.57
N GLY A 27 -0.45 -3.71 -6.10
CA GLY A 27 -1.06 -2.67 -6.94
C GLY A 27 -2.35 -3.09 -7.65
N THR A 28 -3.03 -4.14 -7.19
CA THR A 28 -4.24 -4.71 -7.79
C THR A 28 -5.32 -4.98 -6.75
N ASP A 29 -6.56 -5.16 -7.21
CA ASP A 29 -7.67 -5.62 -6.38
C ASP A 29 -7.44 -7.02 -5.80
N GLN A 30 -6.68 -7.87 -6.49
CA GLN A 30 -6.27 -9.19 -6.01
C GLN A 30 -5.41 -9.10 -4.75
N PHE A 31 -4.45 -8.14 -4.73
CA PHE A 31 -3.63 -7.88 -3.56
C PHE A 31 -4.49 -7.57 -2.32
N PHE A 32 -5.52 -6.72 -2.47
CA PHE A 32 -6.41 -6.40 -1.35
C PHE A 32 -7.30 -7.56 -0.95
N ALA A 33 -7.72 -8.39 -1.90
CA ALA A 33 -8.47 -9.61 -1.59
C ALA A 33 -7.63 -10.59 -0.74
N ASP A 34 -6.34 -10.73 -1.07
CA ASP A 34 -5.41 -11.58 -0.31
C ASP A 34 -5.10 -10.98 1.06
N LEU A 35 -4.76 -9.69 1.13
CA LEU A 35 -4.47 -8.99 2.37
C LEU A 35 -5.63 -9.11 3.38
N LEU A 36 -6.85 -8.83 2.92
CA LEU A 36 -8.05 -8.89 3.77
C LEU A 36 -8.40 -10.34 4.15
N ALA A 37 -8.17 -11.31 3.28
CA ALA A 37 -8.36 -12.72 3.59
C ALA A 37 -7.36 -13.22 4.64
N ILE A 38 -6.08 -12.85 4.52
CA ILE A 38 -5.05 -13.15 5.52
C ILE A 38 -5.45 -12.57 6.88
N TRP A 39 -5.90 -11.33 6.90
CA TRP A 39 -6.35 -10.71 8.14
C TRP A 39 -7.62 -11.34 8.69
N SER A 40 -8.53 -11.84 7.85
CA SER A 40 -9.77 -12.48 8.32
C SER A 40 -9.54 -13.81 9.03
N VAL A 41 -8.42 -14.49 8.75
CA VAL A 41 -8.01 -15.71 9.47
C VAL A 41 -7.06 -15.41 10.65
N GLY A 42 -6.77 -14.15 10.91
CA GLY A 42 -5.90 -13.72 12.02
C GLY A 42 -4.40 -13.89 11.75
N ALA A 43 -4.01 -14.14 10.50
CA ALA A 43 -2.63 -14.29 10.09
C ALA A 43 -1.95 -12.94 9.82
N CYS A 44 -0.63 -12.93 9.71
CA CYS A 44 0.20 -11.77 9.42
C CYS A 44 0.50 -11.69 7.92
N ALA A 45 0.18 -10.58 7.28
CA ALA A 45 0.56 -10.31 5.90
C ALA A 45 1.99 -9.75 5.83
N VAL A 46 2.82 -10.31 4.98
CA VAL A 46 4.19 -9.85 4.73
C VAL A 46 4.27 -9.35 3.29
N CYS A 47 4.33 -8.04 3.11
CA CYS A 47 4.29 -7.43 1.80
C CYS A 47 5.70 -7.16 1.28
N VAL A 48 6.04 -7.71 0.13
CA VAL A 48 7.35 -7.53 -0.51
C VAL A 48 7.22 -6.90 -1.89
N ASN A 49 8.30 -6.31 -2.35
CA ASN A 49 8.36 -5.75 -3.70
C ASN A 49 8.23 -6.90 -4.73
N PRO A 50 7.22 -6.91 -5.59
CA PRO A 50 7.06 -7.95 -6.62
C PRO A 50 8.18 -7.96 -7.67
N LYS A 51 9.05 -6.93 -7.68
CA LYS A 51 10.23 -6.82 -8.53
C LYS A 51 11.53 -7.19 -7.82
N SER A 52 11.46 -7.63 -6.56
CA SER A 52 12.63 -8.14 -5.84
C SER A 52 13.25 -9.31 -6.57
N SER A 53 14.58 -9.39 -6.53
CA SER A 53 15.30 -10.55 -7.08
C SER A 53 14.94 -11.84 -6.33
N THR A 54 15.10 -12.99 -6.99
CA THR A 54 14.91 -14.32 -6.35
C THR A 54 15.75 -14.45 -5.08
N HIS A 55 17.00 -14.00 -5.12
CA HIS A 55 17.89 -14.02 -3.96
C HIS A 55 17.35 -13.19 -2.79
N GLU A 56 16.84 -11.98 -3.05
CA GLU A 56 16.25 -11.12 -2.01
C GLU A 56 14.98 -11.76 -1.42
N LEU A 57 14.13 -12.35 -2.25
CA LEU A 57 12.92 -13.05 -1.80
C LEU A 57 13.27 -14.26 -0.94
N ILE A 58 14.29 -15.04 -1.31
CA ILE A 58 14.78 -16.19 -0.53
C ILE A 58 15.30 -15.70 0.84
N ASN A 59 16.10 -14.64 0.88
CA ASN A 59 16.62 -14.08 2.13
C ASN A 59 15.48 -13.60 3.05
N ILE A 60 14.50 -12.88 2.50
CA ILE A 60 13.32 -12.45 3.25
C ILE A 60 12.57 -13.66 3.80
N ALA A 61 12.33 -14.64 2.96
CA ALA A 61 11.58 -15.80 3.32
C ALA A 61 12.32 -16.67 4.37
N ASN A 62 13.63 -16.84 4.28
CA ASN A 62 14.44 -17.49 5.32
C ASN A 62 14.35 -16.74 6.66
N PHE A 63 14.31 -15.41 6.61
CA PHE A 63 14.22 -14.56 7.79
C PHE A 63 12.86 -14.65 8.50
N ILE A 64 11.76 -14.69 7.75
CA ILE A 64 10.41 -14.68 8.32
C ILE A 64 9.76 -16.05 8.48
N SER A 65 10.30 -17.09 7.82
CA SER A 65 9.73 -18.45 7.79
C SER A 65 8.23 -18.44 7.50
N PRO A 66 7.78 -18.04 6.28
CA PRO A 66 6.37 -17.92 5.98
C PRO A 66 5.70 -19.29 5.88
N SER A 67 4.48 -19.40 6.40
CA SER A 67 3.64 -20.60 6.24
C SER A 67 3.09 -20.74 4.81
N LEU A 68 3.01 -19.62 4.07
CA LEU A 68 2.48 -19.61 2.70
C LEU A 68 3.09 -18.44 1.91
N VAL A 69 3.28 -18.64 0.61
CA VAL A 69 3.70 -17.59 -0.34
C VAL A 69 2.65 -17.42 -1.43
N LEU A 70 2.15 -16.20 -1.61
CA LEU A 70 1.19 -15.84 -2.64
C LEU A 70 1.89 -15.15 -3.80
N VAL A 71 1.73 -15.68 -5.00
CA VAL A 71 2.31 -15.18 -6.25
C VAL A 71 1.23 -14.96 -7.32
N ASP A 72 1.47 -14.09 -8.28
CA ASP A 72 0.65 -13.92 -9.48
C ASP A 72 1.47 -14.16 -10.76
N GLU A 73 0.83 -14.05 -11.93
CA GLU A 73 1.50 -14.25 -13.23
C GLU A 73 2.62 -13.25 -13.50
N ARG A 74 2.62 -12.09 -12.81
CA ARG A 74 3.58 -11.00 -12.97
C ARG A 74 4.76 -11.13 -12.00
N SER A 75 4.61 -11.98 -10.99
CA SER A 75 5.70 -12.30 -10.08
C SER A 75 6.81 -12.99 -10.87
N ALA A 76 8.07 -12.58 -10.64
CA ALA A 76 9.21 -13.26 -11.24
C ALA A 76 9.11 -14.77 -10.96
N PRO A 77 9.52 -15.64 -11.92
CA PRO A 77 9.59 -17.05 -11.64
C PRO A 77 10.55 -17.24 -10.48
N ILE A 78 9.99 -17.55 -9.32
CA ILE A 78 10.80 -17.92 -8.16
C ILE A 78 11.23 -19.35 -8.47
N GLU A 79 12.42 -19.51 -9.06
CA GLU A 79 13.10 -20.80 -9.10
C GLU A 79 13.47 -21.15 -7.67
N ILE A 80 12.59 -21.93 -7.07
CA ILE A 80 12.72 -22.33 -5.68
C ILE A 80 13.63 -23.55 -5.69
N SER A 81 14.74 -23.45 -4.98
CA SER A 81 15.56 -24.62 -4.68
C SER A 81 14.70 -25.63 -3.95
N ASP A 82 14.94 -26.93 -4.20
CA ASP A 82 14.20 -28.07 -3.62
C ASP A 82 14.07 -28.07 -2.08
N SER A 83 14.75 -27.15 -1.40
CA SER A 83 14.68 -26.95 0.05
C SER A 83 13.49 -26.10 0.54
N TRP A 84 12.75 -25.46 -0.37
CA TRP A 84 11.60 -24.61 -0.05
C TRP A 84 10.31 -25.32 -0.45
N LEU A 85 9.48 -25.56 0.52
CA LEU A 85 8.19 -26.22 0.47
C LEU A 85 7.39 -25.87 -0.78
N VAL A 86 7.43 -26.70 -1.80
CA VAL A 86 6.64 -26.62 -3.03
C VAL A 86 5.15 -26.51 -2.72
N ASP A 87 4.72 -27.06 -1.57
CA ASP A 87 3.33 -27.04 -1.10
C ASP A 87 2.89 -25.67 -0.53
N SER A 88 3.83 -24.74 -0.29
CA SER A 88 3.56 -23.41 0.29
C SER A 88 3.27 -22.33 -0.73
N PHE A 89 3.22 -22.63 -2.04
CA PHE A 89 2.97 -21.65 -3.09
C PHE A 89 1.54 -21.71 -3.61
N VAL A 90 0.84 -20.58 -3.57
CA VAL A 90 -0.49 -20.44 -4.16
C VAL A 90 -0.49 -19.36 -5.23
N ARG A 91 -0.88 -19.75 -6.44
CA ARG A 91 -1.14 -18.79 -7.53
C ARG A 91 -2.54 -18.20 -7.32
N VAL A 92 -2.56 -16.92 -7.00
CA VAL A 92 -3.80 -16.20 -6.66
C VAL A 92 -4.78 -16.05 -7.83
N ASP A 93 -4.28 -16.07 -9.06
CA ASP A 93 -5.08 -16.05 -10.28
C ASP A 93 -5.91 -17.33 -10.47
N ARG A 94 -5.54 -18.43 -9.81
CA ARG A 94 -6.23 -19.74 -9.87
C ARG A 94 -7.23 -19.97 -8.72
N VAL A 95 -7.35 -19.02 -7.78
CA VAL A 95 -8.32 -19.14 -6.69
C VAL A 95 -9.71 -18.72 -7.18
N PRO A 96 -10.80 -19.44 -6.82
CA PRO A 96 -12.16 -19.04 -7.13
C PRO A 96 -12.45 -17.59 -6.70
N GLN A 97 -13.27 -16.89 -7.49
CA GLN A 97 -13.53 -15.45 -7.27
C GLN A 97 -14.83 -15.18 -6.50
N THR A 98 -15.56 -16.24 -6.12
CA THR A 98 -16.86 -16.13 -5.42
C THR A 98 -16.88 -17.01 -4.18
N GLY A 99 -17.55 -16.54 -3.15
CA GLY A 99 -17.77 -17.24 -1.87
C GLY A 99 -18.52 -16.34 -0.90
N ASP A 100 -19.17 -16.93 0.09
CA ASP A 100 -19.82 -16.23 1.18
C ASP A 100 -18.80 -15.96 2.29
N PHE A 101 -18.91 -14.80 2.93
CA PHE A 101 -17.97 -14.33 3.93
C PHE A 101 -18.67 -14.11 5.27
N GLU A 102 -18.16 -14.78 6.30
CA GLU A 102 -18.51 -14.52 7.69
C GLU A 102 -17.23 -14.37 8.51
N PHE A 103 -17.17 -13.36 9.38
CA PHE A 103 -16.14 -13.30 10.41
C PHE A 103 -16.45 -14.34 11.48
N ARG A 104 -15.66 -15.41 11.49
CA ARG A 104 -15.95 -16.56 12.36
C ARG A 104 -15.43 -16.43 13.78
N HIS A 105 -14.38 -15.63 14.00
CA HIS A 105 -13.74 -15.50 15.32
C HIS A 105 -13.21 -14.08 15.58
N PRO A 106 -13.29 -13.60 16.83
CA PRO A 106 -12.63 -12.35 17.20
C PRO A 106 -11.11 -12.52 17.13
N ILE A 107 -10.45 -11.61 16.42
CA ILE A 107 -9.00 -11.57 16.27
C ILE A 107 -8.42 -10.69 17.38
N SER A 108 -7.42 -11.20 18.11
CA SER A 108 -6.72 -10.37 19.08
C SER A 108 -5.98 -9.23 18.42
N SER A 109 -6.19 -8.02 18.91
CA SER A 109 -5.53 -6.80 18.41
C SER A 109 -4.01 -6.80 18.60
N GLU A 110 -3.48 -7.66 19.46
CA GLU A 110 -2.05 -7.76 19.76
C GLU A 110 -1.29 -8.72 18.83
N LEU A 111 -2.00 -9.49 18.00
CA LEU A 111 -1.35 -10.33 17.00
C LEU A 111 -0.66 -9.49 15.92
N GLU A 112 0.40 -10.04 15.35
CA GLU A 112 1.06 -9.50 14.17
C GLU A 112 0.06 -9.42 13.01
N ALA A 113 -0.07 -8.28 12.38
CA ALA A 113 -0.98 -8.07 11.26
C ALA A 113 -0.23 -7.83 9.93
N LEU A 114 0.89 -7.12 10.02
CA LEU A 114 1.61 -6.66 8.84
C LEU A 114 3.10 -6.57 9.11
N ILE A 115 3.92 -7.09 8.19
CA ILE A 115 5.37 -6.86 8.16
C ILE A 115 5.72 -6.10 6.89
N LEU A 116 6.44 -4.99 7.07
CA LEU A 116 6.98 -4.18 5.98
C LEU A 116 8.50 -4.17 6.07
N PHE A 117 9.17 -4.36 4.93
CA PHE A 117 10.62 -4.33 4.89
C PHE A 117 11.16 -2.93 4.58
N THR A 118 12.23 -2.57 5.24
CA THR A 118 13.04 -1.38 4.93
C THR A 118 14.37 -1.82 4.34
N SER A 119 14.91 -1.02 3.42
CA SER A 119 16.28 -1.20 2.93
C SER A 119 17.25 -0.92 4.09
N GLY A 120 17.73 -1.98 4.75
CA GLY A 120 18.70 -1.87 5.82
C GLY A 120 20.02 -1.27 5.30
N THR A 121 20.61 -0.36 6.07
CA THR A 121 21.96 0.20 5.78
C THR A 121 23.06 -0.85 5.86
N THR A 122 22.79 -2.02 6.41
CA THR A 122 23.72 -3.14 6.65
C THR A 122 23.62 -4.24 5.60
N GLY A 123 22.75 -4.11 4.59
CA GLY A 123 22.56 -5.12 3.53
C GLY A 123 21.51 -6.19 3.85
N ASP A 124 21.24 -6.45 5.13
CA ASP A 124 20.18 -7.40 5.51
C ASP A 124 18.81 -6.71 5.60
N PRO A 125 17.75 -7.34 5.10
CA PRO A 125 16.40 -6.78 5.18
C PRO A 125 15.94 -6.69 6.63
N LYS A 126 15.40 -5.52 7.02
CA LYS A 126 14.79 -5.32 8.34
C LYS A 126 13.29 -5.34 8.21
N GLY A 127 12.64 -6.33 8.82
CA GLY A 127 11.19 -6.45 8.88
C GLY A 127 10.64 -5.67 10.07
N VAL A 128 9.80 -4.67 9.79
CA VAL A 128 9.08 -3.92 10.84
C VAL A 128 7.72 -4.57 11.03
N VAL A 129 7.46 -5.03 12.24
CA VAL A 129 6.22 -5.75 12.60
C VAL A 129 5.18 -4.77 13.15
N HIS A 130 3.99 -4.82 12.59
CA HIS A 130 2.82 -4.07 13.04
C HIS A 130 1.73 -5.00 13.53
N THR A 131 1.17 -4.75 14.72
CA THR A 131 0.00 -5.46 15.23
C THR A 131 -1.28 -4.94 14.58
N TYR A 132 -2.38 -5.72 14.67
CA TYR A 132 -3.71 -5.25 14.25
C TYR A 132 -4.06 -3.92 14.92
N ARG A 133 -3.76 -3.76 16.22
CA ARG A 133 -3.95 -2.51 16.95
C ARG A 133 -3.20 -1.36 16.31
N SER A 134 -1.91 -1.52 16.01
CA SER A 134 -1.09 -0.44 15.45
C SER A 134 -1.54 -0.04 14.03
N VAL A 135 -1.94 -1.01 13.20
CA VAL A 135 -2.48 -0.75 11.85
C VAL A 135 -3.78 0.04 11.94
N VAL A 136 -4.76 -0.46 12.73
CA VAL A 136 -6.06 0.22 12.90
C VAL A 136 -5.91 1.60 13.51
N SER A 137 -5.08 1.76 14.56
CA SER A 137 -4.82 3.05 15.17
C SER A 137 -4.23 4.05 14.16
N ARG A 138 -3.31 3.59 13.31
CA ARG A 138 -2.68 4.45 12.31
C ARG A 138 -3.68 4.92 11.24
N ILE A 139 -4.42 4.00 10.62
CA ILE A 139 -5.38 4.36 9.57
C ILE A 139 -6.54 5.20 10.12
N SER A 140 -6.96 4.93 11.36
CA SER A 140 -7.98 5.72 12.07
C SER A 140 -7.50 7.15 12.35
N THR A 141 -6.25 7.31 12.82
CA THR A 141 -5.65 8.64 13.05
C THR A 141 -5.49 9.41 11.75
N ASN A 142 -5.02 8.76 10.68
CA ASN A 142 -4.90 9.39 9.36
C ASN A 142 -6.28 9.84 8.85
N ARG A 143 -7.32 9.00 8.97
CA ARG A 143 -8.70 9.35 8.61
C ARG A 143 -9.18 10.57 9.38
N ALA A 144 -8.97 10.58 10.70
CA ALA A 144 -9.40 11.71 11.55
C ALA A 144 -8.70 13.02 11.17
N TYR A 145 -7.42 12.95 10.78
CA TYR A 145 -6.65 14.13 10.35
C TYR A 145 -7.07 14.63 8.97
N ILE A 146 -7.25 13.72 7.99
CA ILE A 146 -7.54 14.09 6.59
C ILE A 146 -9.04 14.42 6.42
N GLY A 147 -9.91 13.58 6.97
CA GLY A 147 -11.36 13.70 6.87
C GLY A 147 -11.99 12.95 5.70
N ASP A 148 -13.18 12.41 5.94
CA ASP A 148 -13.88 11.51 5.00
C ASP A 148 -14.20 12.17 3.65
N GLN A 149 -14.51 13.46 3.65
CA GLN A 149 -14.82 14.19 2.42
C GLN A 149 -13.62 14.31 1.48
N ILE A 150 -12.41 14.44 2.05
CA ILE A 150 -11.15 14.47 1.28
C ILE A 150 -10.83 13.06 0.78
N LEU A 151 -11.03 12.04 1.61
CA LEU A 151 -10.74 10.64 1.29
C LEU A 151 -11.76 9.98 0.37
N LYS A 152 -12.83 10.69 -0.03
CA LYS A 152 -13.97 10.11 -0.75
C LYS A 152 -13.60 9.42 -2.06
N LYS A 153 -12.69 10.01 -2.85
CA LYS A 153 -12.17 9.44 -4.10
C LYS A 153 -10.65 9.57 -4.09
N SER A 154 -9.98 8.50 -3.73
CA SER A 154 -8.55 8.48 -3.50
C SER A 154 -7.80 7.73 -4.58
N LEU A 155 -6.72 8.32 -5.09
CA LEU A 155 -5.86 7.74 -6.11
C LEU A 155 -4.57 7.24 -5.48
N CYS A 156 -4.29 5.95 -5.57
CA CYS A 156 -3.01 5.36 -5.18
C CYS A 156 -2.07 5.28 -6.38
N LEU A 157 -0.99 6.05 -6.31
CA LEU A 157 0.09 6.07 -7.28
C LEU A 157 1.33 5.30 -6.79
N LEU A 158 1.35 4.93 -5.51
CA LEU A 158 2.50 4.36 -4.80
C LEU A 158 2.42 2.83 -4.74
N PRO A 159 3.58 2.15 -4.63
CA PRO A 159 3.59 0.71 -4.42
C PRO A 159 2.93 0.31 -3.09
N THR A 160 2.21 -0.82 -3.11
CA THR A 160 1.46 -1.35 -1.95
C THR A 160 2.31 -2.15 -0.96
N HIS A 161 3.59 -2.38 -1.25
CA HIS A 161 4.53 -3.03 -0.32
C HIS A 161 5.25 -2.06 0.62
N PHE A 162 4.94 -0.75 0.54
CA PHE A 162 5.42 0.28 1.47
C PHE A 162 4.28 0.86 2.31
N GLY A 163 4.57 1.21 3.56
CA GLY A 163 3.60 1.80 4.47
C GLY A 163 2.93 3.07 3.92
N HIS A 164 3.67 3.92 3.20
CA HIS A 164 3.12 5.12 2.57
C HIS A 164 2.04 4.80 1.52
N GLY A 165 2.30 3.83 0.65
CA GLY A 165 1.32 3.38 -0.35
C GLY A 165 0.18 2.59 0.30
N LEU A 166 0.52 1.56 1.07
CA LEU A 166 -0.47 0.64 1.64
C LEU A 166 -1.35 1.30 2.69
N LEU A 167 -0.75 1.81 3.76
CA LEU A 167 -1.51 2.33 4.90
C LEU A 167 -2.07 3.73 4.61
N GLY A 168 -1.24 4.62 4.04
CA GLY A 168 -1.61 6.00 3.78
C GLY A 168 -2.53 6.17 2.58
N SER A 169 -2.13 5.63 1.43
CA SER A 169 -2.83 5.88 0.16
C SER A 169 -3.95 4.89 -0.12
N CYS A 170 -3.98 3.71 0.52
CA CYS A 170 -4.98 2.68 0.25
C CYS A 170 -5.88 2.38 1.46
N LEU A 171 -5.32 1.89 2.57
CA LEU A 171 -6.13 1.42 3.69
C LEU A 171 -6.83 2.57 4.43
N THR A 172 -6.21 3.75 4.52
CA THR A 172 -6.86 4.93 5.11
C THR A 172 -8.13 5.34 4.37
N PRO A 173 -8.13 5.52 3.02
CA PRO A 173 -9.35 5.79 2.27
C PRO A 173 -10.40 4.67 2.36
N LEU A 174 -9.98 3.41 2.25
CA LEU A 174 -10.90 2.27 2.37
C LEU A 174 -11.56 2.22 3.76
N TYR A 175 -10.81 2.49 4.83
CA TYR A 175 -11.34 2.58 6.19
C TYR A 175 -12.29 3.76 6.39
N ALA A 176 -12.13 4.82 5.61
CA ALA A 176 -13.06 5.96 5.56
C ALA A 176 -14.33 5.69 4.73
N GLY A 177 -14.43 4.55 4.06
CA GLY A 177 -15.55 4.23 3.15
C GLY A 177 -15.46 4.93 1.81
N GLY A 178 -14.28 5.39 1.41
CA GLY A 178 -14.03 6.04 0.12
C GLY A 178 -13.74 5.06 -1.02
N ASP A 179 -13.87 5.56 -2.24
CA ASP A 179 -13.49 4.83 -3.45
C ASP A 179 -11.96 4.89 -3.64
N LEU A 180 -11.34 3.74 -3.87
CA LEU A 180 -9.90 3.63 -4.12
C LEU A 180 -9.63 3.31 -5.60
N PHE A 181 -8.90 4.21 -6.26
CA PHE A 181 -8.41 4.04 -7.62
C PHE A 181 -6.93 3.63 -7.59
N LEU A 182 -6.61 2.47 -8.15
CA LEU A 182 -5.24 1.96 -8.22
C LEU A 182 -4.62 2.31 -9.57
N ASN A 183 -3.51 3.01 -9.55
CA ASN A 183 -2.76 3.37 -10.77
C ASN A 183 -1.25 3.42 -10.47
N PRO A 184 -0.62 2.26 -10.17
CA PRO A 184 0.81 2.23 -9.90
C PRO A 184 1.59 2.75 -11.10
N LEU A 185 2.45 3.74 -10.88
CA LEU A 185 3.21 4.40 -11.93
C LEU A 185 4.44 3.55 -12.32
N THR A 186 4.35 2.85 -13.42
CA THR A 186 5.41 1.95 -13.93
C THR A 186 6.04 2.42 -15.24
N SER A 187 5.40 3.38 -15.92
CA SER A 187 5.85 3.91 -17.23
C SER A 187 5.68 5.42 -17.34
N ILE A 188 6.43 6.05 -18.22
CA ILE A 188 6.31 7.50 -18.52
C ILE A 188 4.90 7.86 -19.01
N GLY A 189 4.25 6.96 -19.74
CA GLY A 189 2.88 7.15 -20.22
C GLY A 189 1.87 7.25 -19.07
N GLU A 190 2.03 6.45 -18.03
CA GLU A 190 1.20 6.54 -16.81
C GLU A 190 1.43 7.87 -16.08
N PHE A 191 2.68 8.30 -15.95
CA PHE A 191 2.97 9.63 -15.39
C PHE A 191 2.33 10.75 -16.20
N ALA A 192 2.39 10.70 -17.52
CA ALA A 192 1.79 11.71 -18.39
C ALA A 192 0.27 11.79 -18.28
N ASN A 193 -0.38 10.70 -17.89
CA ASN A 193 -1.84 10.60 -17.77
C ASN A 193 -2.40 10.97 -16.38
N VAL A 194 -1.58 11.25 -15.37
CA VAL A 194 -2.04 11.48 -13.99
C VAL A 194 -3.07 12.62 -13.91
N GLY A 195 -2.80 13.77 -14.53
CA GLY A 195 -3.75 14.90 -14.49
C GLY A 195 -5.09 14.56 -15.14
N ARG A 196 -5.07 13.85 -16.29
CA ARG A 196 -6.30 13.39 -16.94
C ARG A 196 -7.09 12.40 -16.05
N LYS A 197 -6.38 11.50 -15.38
CA LYS A 197 -6.99 10.52 -14.49
C LYS A 197 -7.63 11.19 -13.27
N ILE A 198 -7.00 12.23 -12.72
CA ILE A 198 -7.59 13.05 -11.66
C ILE A 198 -8.92 13.63 -12.10
N ASP A 199 -9.00 14.17 -13.31
CA ASP A 199 -10.20 14.76 -13.87
C ASP A 199 -11.28 13.70 -14.17
N SER A 200 -10.92 12.63 -14.91
CA SER A 200 -11.88 11.61 -15.34
C SER A 200 -12.53 10.88 -14.16
N ASP A 201 -11.77 10.57 -13.14
CA ASP A 201 -12.25 9.82 -11.97
C ASP A 201 -12.72 10.76 -10.84
N GLN A 202 -12.60 12.08 -11.04
CA GLN A 202 -12.94 13.11 -10.07
C GLN A 202 -12.25 12.92 -8.72
N ILE A 203 -10.96 12.66 -8.76
CA ILE A 203 -10.13 12.37 -7.58
C ILE A 203 -10.11 13.56 -6.63
N THR A 204 -10.29 13.26 -5.34
CA THR A 204 -10.27 14.26 -4.26
C THR A 204 -8.98 14.25 -3.45
N PHE A 205 -8.28 13.10 -3.43
CA PHE A 205 -7.06 12.89 -2.64
C PHE A 205 -6.06 11.99 -3.39
N PHE A 206 -4.79 12.31 -3.30
CA PHE A 206 -3.72 11.36 -3.55
C PHE A 206 -2.48 11.68 -2.71
N SER A 207 -1.63 10.68 -2.53
CA SER A 207 -0.35 10.83 -1.89
C SER A 207 0.79 10.42 -2.81
N SER A 208 1.96 11.03 -2.62
CA SER A 208 3.06 10.97 -3.57
C SER A 208 4.42 11.14 -2.88
N VAL A 209 5.48 10.99 -3.66
CA VAL A 209 6.86 11.23 -3.21
C VAL A 209 7.55 12.24 -4.13
N PRO A 210 8.60 12.97 -3.65
CA PRO A 210 9.30 13.99 -4.45
C PRO A 210 9.83 13.47 -5.79
N SER A 211 10.31 12.23 -5.85
CA SER A 211 10.81 11.62 -7.09
C SER A 211 9.73 11.52 -8.17
N MET A 212 8.49 11.20 -7.81
CA MET A 212 7.36 11.18 -8.74
C MET A 212 7.05 12.58 -9.31
N TRP A 213 7.08 13.61 -8.46
CA TRP A 213 6.84 14.99 -8.90
C TRP A 213 7.86 15.47 -9.92
N ARG A 214 9.13 15.09 -9.77
CA ARG A 214 10.19 15.45 -10.74
C ARG A 214 9.89 14.94 -12.15
N VAL A 215 9.16 13.82 -12.27
CA VAL A 215 8.71 13.27 -13.55
C VAL A 215 7.39 13.90 -13.98
N MET A 216 6.37 13.89 -13.12
CA MET A 216 5.03 14.42 -13.41
C MET A 216 5.07 15.85 -13.93
N LEU A 217 5.84 16.73 -13.29
CA LEU A 217 5.97 18.13 -13.69
C LEU A 217 6.53 18.33 -15.11
N LYS A 218 7.26 17.33 -15.63
CA LYS A 218 7.82 17.38 -17.00
C LYS A 218 6.87 16.82 -18.06
N VAL A 219 6.07 15.83 -17.70
CA VAL A 219 5.33 15.03 -18.71
C VAL A 219 3.81 15.10 -18.55
N SER A 220 3.29 15.40 -17.35
CA SER A 220 1.85 15.46 -17.09
C SER A 220 1.30 16.88 -17.17
N LYS A 221 0.19 17.04 -17.87
CA LYS A 221 -0.58 18.29 -17.76
C LYS A 221 -1.27 18.39 -16.40
N PRO A 222 -1.39 19.58 -15.83
CA PRO A 222 -2.20 19.81 -14.63
C PRO A 222 -3.64 19.33 -14.83
N PRO A 223 -4.33 18.86 -13.75
CA PRO A 223 -5.77 18.61 -13.82
C PRO A 223 -6.52 19.92 -14.10
N SER A 224 -7.60 19.83 -14.87
CA SER A 224 -8.46 20.95 -15.25
C SER A 224 -9.68 21.09 -14.35
N GLU A 225 -10.17 19.95 -13.84
CA GLU A 225 -11.30 19.91 -12.91
C GLU A 225 -10.85 20.28 -11.48
N LYS A 226 -11.67 21.01 -10.76
CA LYS A 226 -11.35 21.46 -9.38
C LYS A 226 -11.83 20.43 -8.33
N THR A 227 -11.55 19.16 -8.55
CA THR A 227 -12.00 18.06 -7.68
C THR A 227 -11.03 17.78 -6.53
N LEU A 228 -9.72 17.98 -6.74
CA LEU A 228 -8.70 17.79 -5.70
C LEU A 228 -9.01 18.64 -4.46
N ARG A 229 -8.83 18.02 -3.28
CA ARG A 229 -9.01 18.64 -1.96
C ARG A 229 -7.72 18.66 -1.15
N GLN A 230 -6.91 17.60 -1.29
CA GLN A 230 -5.62 17.49 -0.62
C GLN A 230 -4.67 16.61 -1.40
N VAL A 231 -3.39 16.97 -1.35
CA VAL A 231 -2.28 16.15 -1.85
C VAL A 231 -1.22 16.05 -0.78
N ASN A 232 -0.78 14.83 -0.47
CA ASN A 232 0.34 14.60 0.43
C ASN A 232 1.62 14.32 -0.36
N ILE A 233 2.75 14.84 0.12
CA ILE A 233 4.09 14.57 -0.41
C ILE A 233 4.99 14.17 0.76
N GLY A 234 5.60 12.98 0.70
CA GLY A 234 6.44 12.50 1.81
C GLY A 234 7.45 11.44 1.40
N SER A 235 7.96 10.71 2.39
CA SER A 235 9.03 9.71 2.30
C SER A 235 10.42 10.26 1.98
N GLU A 236 10.53 11.49 1.48
CA GLU A 236 11.77 12.22 1.24
C GLU A 236 11.56 13.67 1.64
N GLN A 237 12.65 14.42 1.82
CA GLN A 237 12.57 15.86 2.10
C GLN A 237 11.95 16.61 0.91
N VAL A 238 10.93 17.40 1.17
CA VAL A 238 10.26 18.25 0.18
C VAL A 238 10.92 19.62 0.18
N SER A 239 11.61 19.98 -0.93
CA SER A 239 12.15 21.32 -1.06
C SER A 239 11.05 22.35 -1.28
N ALA A 240 11.27 23.60 -0.82
CA ALA A 240 10.33 24.69 -1.03
C ALA A 240 9.96 24.88 -2.51
N ARG A 241 10.95 24.76 -3.40
CA ARG A 241 10.72 24.83 -4.85
C ARG A 241 9.73 23.76 -5.32
N LEU A 242 9.97 22.47 -4.99
CA LEU A 242 9.11 21.38 -5.40
C LEU A 242 7.70 21.53 -4.83
N TRP A 243 7.61 21.96 -3.58
CA TRP A 243 6.33 22.19 -2.92
C TRP A 243 5.51 23.27 -3.64
N ASN A 244 6.15 24.43 -3.98
CA ASN A 244 5.52 25.49 -4.75
C ASN A 244 5.11 25.04 -6.17
N GLU A 245 5.94 24.24 -6.84
CA GLU A 245 5.63 23.66 -8.15
C GLU A 245 4.42 22.72 -8.07
N ALA A 246 4.32 21.89 -7.01
CA ALA A 246 3.18 21.01 -6.77
C ALA A 246 1.88 21.79 -6.50
N ILE A 247 1.94 22.86 -5.69
CA ILE A 247 0.82 23.77 -5.45
C ILE A 247 0.31 24.37 -6.78
N LYS A 248 1.25 24.86 -7.60
CA LYS A 248 0.91 25.43 -8.90
C LYS A 248 0.28 24.40 -9.85
N TRP A 249 0.84 23.19 -9.89
CA TRP A 249 0.35 22.11 -10.76
C TRP A 249 -1.02 21.59 -10.32
N THR A 250 -1.25 21.40 -9.02
CA THR A 250 -2.52 20.92 -8.48
C THR A 250 -3.62 21.97 -8.46
N GLY A 251 -3.25 23.24 -8.43
CA GLY A 251 -4.18 24.38 -8.29
C GLY A 251 -4.82 24.50 -6.90
N ILE A 252 -4.35 23.74 -5.89
CA ILE A 252 -4.85 23.77 -4.51
C ILE A 252 -3.74 24.19 -3.54
N LYS A 253 -4.13 24.87 -2.44
CA LYS A 253 -3.19 25.22 -1.36
C LYS A 253 -2.98 24.09 -0.36
N ASN A 254 -3.90 23.13 -0.29
CA ASN A 254 -3.81 22.02 0.64
C ASN A 254 -2.87 20.91 0.12
N VAL A 255 -1.62 21.30 -0.11
CA VAL A 255 -0.50 20.39 -0.38
C VAL A 255 0.28 20.23 0.91
N VAL A 256 0.31 19.02 1.45
CA VAL A 256 0.85 18.71 2.77
C VAL A 256 2.19 17.98 2.62
N SER A 257 3.24 18.54 3.20
CA SER A 257 4.49 17.83 3.39
C SER A 257 4.35 16.93 4.60
N VAL A 258 4.33 15.59 4.40
CA VAL A 258 4.14 14.61 5.46
C VAL A 258 5.44 13.92 5.84
N TYR A 259 5.58 13.62 7.13
CA TYR A 259 6.70 12.87 7.69
C TYR A 259 6.22 11.61 8.40
N GLY A 260 6.96 10.54 8.21
CA GLY A 260 6.74 9.25 8.86
C GLY A 260 7.87 8.28 8.53
N ILE A 261 7.93 7.20 9.29
CA ILE A 261 8.87 6.10 9.10
C ILE A 261 8.12 4.77 9.15
N THR A 262 8.75 3.71 8.69
CA THR A 262 8.10 2.39 8.65
C THR A 262 7.72 1.92 10.06
N GLU A 263 8.55 2.19 11.05
CA GLU A 263 8.33 1.83 12.47
C GLU A 263 7.10 2.50 13.09
N THR A 264 6.65 3.63 12.54
CA THR A 264 5.40 4.28 12.94
C THR A 264 4.21 3.90 12.06
N ALA A 265 4.36 2.84 11.29
CA ALA A 265 3.43 2.33 10.30
C ALA A 265 3.21 3.27 9.09
N ASN A 266 3.23 4.59 9.29
CA ASN A 266 3.08 5.60 8.23
C ASN A 266 3.33 7.00 8.81
N TRP A 267 2.59 8.01 8.32
CA TRP A 267 2.76 9.40 8.71
C TRP A 267 2.47 9.62 10.20
N ILE A 268 3.32 10.42 10.83
CA ILE A 268 3.15 10.87 12.23
C ILE A 268 2.90 12.37 12.33
N GLY A 269 3.08 13.09 11.24
CA GLY A 269 2.84 14.52 11.18
C GLY A 269 2.94 15.04 9.76
N GLY A 270 2.54 16.28 9.58
CA GLY A 270 2.63 16.99 8.31
C GLY A 270 2.43 18.46 8.50
N VAL A 271 2.86 19.25 7.52
CA VAL A 271 2.66 20.70 7.44
C VAL A 271 1.96 21.01 6.13
N SER A 272 0.81 21.66 6.22
CA SER A 272 0.07 22.13 5.05
C SER A 272 0.61 23.49 4.58
N ALA A 273 0.66 23.67 3.26
CA ALA A 273 0.96 24.98 2.67
C ALA A 273 -0.13 26.04 2.94
N GLN A 274 -1.28 25.65 3.49
CA GLN A 274 -2.28 26.58 4.01
C GLN A 274 -1.87 27.17 5.37
N GLU A 275 -1.16 26.37 6.19
CA GLU A 275 -0.75 26.72 7.54
C GLU A 275 0.61 27.45 7.56
N ARG A 276 1.49 27.05 6.64
CA ARG A 276 2.85 27.60 6.55
C ARG A 276 3.31 27.68 5.10
N SER A 277 3.83 28.83 4.71
CA SER A 277 4.46 28.98 3.40
C SER A 277 5.71 28.10 3.28
N PRO A 278 5.94 27.45 2.11
CA PRO A 278 7.18 26.73 1.84
C PRO A 278 8.39 27.66 1.98
N GLN A 279 9.36 27.28 2.79
CA GLN A 279 10.63 28.02 3.01
C GLN A 279 11.79 27.33 2.35
#